data_757fa2e7ef00d9303adc550ced536edd
#
_entry.id   757fa2e7ef00d9303adc550ced536edd
#
_cell.length_a   1.000
_cell.length_b   1.000
_cell.length_c   1.000
_cell.angle_alpha   90.00
_cell.angle_beta   90.00
_cell.angle_gamma   90.00
#
_symmetry.space_group_name_H-M   'P 1'
#
loop_
_entity.id
_entity.type
_entity.pdbx_description
1 polymer ?
#
loop_
_entity_poly.entity_id
_entity_poly.type
_entity_poly.pdbx_seq_one_letter_code
_entity_poly.pdbx_strand_id
1 'polypeptide(L)'
;VLLPFGGRTQRSETQVSVQKLPTDGYTDTASIMAFGYNPFLASWSPYHGAAYAVVDAAAKVVAAGARYDKMRYSYQEYFERMTKSPRTWGKPLGALLGALKMQVELGLPSIGGKDSMSGTFEQINVPPMLMAFGITTVDAGRVISTDFKKAGHSIYLVRHTPLENHMPDTGALKRNFDFVSSAIESGKIVSGYAVGFGGVAEALAKMSFGNGIGADVEVDEATLFDNSYGCLLYTSDAA
;
A
#
# COMPACT_ATOMS: atom_id res chain seq x y z
N VAL A 1 3.14 8.17 -19.59
CA VAL A 1 3.05 6.71 -19.70
C VAL A 1 3.01 6.12 -18.32
N LEU A 2 2.12 5.19 -18.13
CA LEU A 2 1.98 4.44 -16.90
C LEU A 2 3.16 3.48 -16.72
N LEU A 3 3.55 3.21 -15.50
CA LEU A 3 4.45 2.12 -15.19
C LEU A 3 3.74 0.81 -15.64
N PRO A 4 4.28 0.07 -16.63
CA PRO A 4 3.69 -1.20 -17.03
C PRO A 4 3.91 -2.25 -15.93
N PHE A 5 3.23 -3.37 -16.03
CA PHE A 5 3.54 -4.52 -15.19
C PHE A 5 5.01 -4.91 -15.35
N GLY A 6 5.63 -5.31 -14.25
CA GLY A 6 7.06 -5.53 -14.16
C GLY A 6 7.53 -6.82 -14.85
N GLY A 7 8.82 -6.82 -15.17
CA GLY A 7 9.53 -7.93 -15.76
C GLY A 7 9.43 -7.99 -17.29
N ARG A 8 10.25 -8.86 -17.86
CA ARG A 8 10.35 -9.06 -19.32
C ARG A 8 9.03 -9.46 -19.98
N THR A 9 8.17 -10.21 -19.27
CA THR A 9 6.87 -10.64 -19.75
C THR A 9 5.73 -9.71 -19.34
N GLN A 10 6.00 -8.67 -18.56
CA GLN A 10 5.00 -7.73 -18.02
C GLN A 10 3.86 -8.43 -17.27
N ARG A 11 4.19 -9.38 -16.40
CA ARG A 11 3.22 -10.16 -15.62
C ARG A 11 3.29 -9.94 -14.11
N SER A 12 4.36 -9.31 -13.61
CA SER A 12 4.40 -8.88 -12.20
C SER A 12 3.60 -7.60 -12.04
N GLU A 13 2.48 -7.70 -11.34
CA GLU A 13 1.56 -6.60 -11.11
C GLU A 13 2.25 -5.44 -10.41
N THR A 14 2.03 -4.20 -10.89
CA THR A 14 2.48 -3.00 -10.20
C THR A 14 1.48 -2.60 -9.12
N GLN A 15 2.00 -2.12 -7.98
CA GLN A 15 1.15 -1.64 -6.89
C GLN A 15 0.91 -0.12 -6.94
N VAL A 16 1.54 0.56 -7.88
CA VAL A 16 1.48 2.02 -8.04
C VAL A 16 1.24 2.43 -9.49
N SER A 17 0.70 3.63 -9.67
CA SER A 17 0.65 4.32 -10.96
C SER A 17 1.70 5.43 -10.95
N VAL A 18 2.60 5.43 -11.93
CA VAL A 18 3.66 6.44 -12.06
C VAL A 18 3.56 7.13 -13.40
N GLN A 19 3.54 8.46 -13.40
CA GLN A 19 3.44 9.26 -14.61
C GLN A 19 4.37 10.47 -14.52
N LYS A 20 5.21 10.70 -15.55
CA LYS A 20 5.98 11.95 -15.64
C LYS A 20 5.03 13.14 -15.73
N LEU A 21 5.37 14.22 -15.05
CA LEU A 21 4.57 15.43 -15.10
C LEU A 21 4.61 16.05 -16.50
N PRO A 22 3.47 16.50 -17.04
CA PRO A 22 3.45 17.20 -18.32
C PRO A 22 4.15 18.55 -18.18
N THR A 23 5.12 18.83 -19.05
CA THR A 23 5.87 20.08 -19.10
C THR A 23 6.20 20.42 -20.54
N ASP A 24 6.51 21.69 -20.81
CA ASP A 24 7.08 22.12 -22.09
C ASP A 24 8.55 21.70 -22.16
N GLY A 25 8.81 20.47 -22.57
CA GLY A 25 10.13 19.88 -22.63
C GLY A 25 10.23 18.56 -21.86
N TYR A 26 11.37 18.31 -21.25
CA TYR A 26 11.66 17.07 -20.54
C TYR A 26 11.69 17.26 -19.02
N THR A 27 11.18 16.30 -18.27
CA THR A 27 11.32 16.23 -16.81
C THR A 27 11.52 14.78 -16.36
N ASP A 28 12.28 14.60 -15.29
CA ASP A 28 12.36 13.34 -14.56
C ASP A 28 11.43 13.31 -13.34
N THR A 29 10.77 14.43 -13.03
CA THR A 29 9.76 14.45 -11.99
C THR A 29 8.52 13.71 -12.44
N ALA A 30 8.10 12.73 -11.64
CA ALA A 30 6.88 11.96 -11.86
C ALA A 30 5.94 12.08 -10.64
N SER A 31 4.66 11.95 -10.89
CA SER A 31 3.69 11.64 -9.84
C SER A 31 3.67 10.12 -9.62
N ILE A 32 3.54 9.72 -8.37
CA ILE A 32 3.34 8.33 -7.98
C ILE A 32 2.14 8.24 -7.07
N MET A 33 1.23 7.31 -7.36
CA MET A 33 -0.01 7.11 -6.64
C MET A 33 -0.24 5.63 -6.36
N ALA A 34 -0.75 5.34 -5.17
CA ALA A 34 -1.27 4.03 -4.79
C ALA A 34 -2.62 4.17 -4.09
N PHE A 35 -3.34 3.06 -3.97
CA PHE A 35 -4.52 3.00 -3.13
C PHE A 35 -4.40 1.87 -2.11
N GLY A 36 -5.11 2.04 -0.98
CA GLY A 36 -5.28 1.02 0.05
C GLY A 36 -6.75 0.80 0.37
N TYR A 37 -7.16 -0.46 0.48
CA TYR A 37 -8.47 -0.89 0.92
C TYR A 37 -8.53 -2.41 1.10
N ASN A 38 -9.16 -2.84 2.18
CA ASN A 38 -9.51 -4.25 2.40
C ASN A 38 -10.96 -4.37 2.87
N PRO A 39 -11.86 -4.95 2.05
CA PRO A 39 -13.29 -5.07 2.38
C PRO A 39 -13.56 -5.97 3.58
N PHE A 40 -12.75 -6.98 3.82
CA PHE A 40 -12.92 -7.90 4.95
C PHE A 40 -12.56 -7.23 6.27
N LEU A 41 -11.42 -6.54 6.30
CA LEU A 41 -10.98 -5.77 7.46
C LEU A 41 -11.96 -4.62 7.76
N ALA A 42 -12.43 -3.91 6.73
CA ALA A 42 -13.41 -2.85 6.86
C ALA A 42 -14.79 -3.36 7.34
N SER A 43 -15.18 -4.57 6.95
CA SER A 43 -16.41 -5.22 7.43
C SER A 43 -16.30 -5.66 8.88
N TRP A 44 -15.12 -6.11 9.30
CA TRP A 44 -14.85 -6.43 10.70
C TRP A 44 -14.86 -5.17 11.58
N SER A 45 -14.15 -4.13 11.13
CA SER A 45 -14.09 -2.84 11.82
C SER A 45 -13.77 -1.70 10.82
N PRO A 46 -14.74 -0.81 10.53
CA PRO A 46 -14.49 0.34 9.65
C PRO A 46 -13.34 1.22 10.14
N TYR A 47 -13.15 1.34 11.44
CA TYR A 47 -12.05 2.09 12.06
C TYR A 47 -10.67 1.50 11.69
N HIS A 48 -10.48 0.20 11.90
CA HIS A 48 -9.23 -0.49 11.55
C HIS A 48 -9.05 -0.56 10.03
N GLY A 49 -10.13 -0.87 9.30
CA GLY A 49 -10.09 -0.92 7.83
C GLY A 49 -9.58 0.37 7.21
N ALA A 50 -10.05 1.52 7.69
CA ALA A 50 -9.61 2.82 7.21
C ALA A 50 -8.17 3.16 7.66
N ALA A 51 -7.78 2.80 8.88
CA ALA A 51 -6.41 2.96 9.36
C ALA A 51 -5.43 2.18 8.47
N TYR A 52 -5.73 0.91 8.19
CA TYR A 52 -4.89 0.09 7.31
C TYR A 52 -4.97 0.48 5.84
N ALA A 53 -6.05 1.09 5.37
CA ALA A 53 -6.10 1.66 4.03
C ALA A 53 -5.05 2.77 3.84
N VAL A 54 -4.88 3.63 4.83
CA VAL A 54 -3.83 4.66 4.84
C VAL A 54 -2.43 4.02 4.82
N VAL A 55 -2.19 3.02 5.67
CA VAL A 55 -0.90 2.32 5.75
C VAL A 55 -0.57 1.58 4.46
N ASP A 56 -1.53 0.87 3.88
CA ASP A 56 -1.34 0.09 2.65
C ASP A 56 -0.96 0.99 1.46
N ALA A 57 -1.65 2.12 1.29
CA ALA A 57 -1.29 3.07 0.24
C ALA A 57 0.13 3.64 0.44
N ALA A 58 0.53 3.97 1.68
CA ALA A 58 1.88 4.46 1.99
C ALA A 58 2.94 3.38 1.72
N ALA A 59 2.70 2.14 2.17
CA ALA A 59 3.62 1.03 1.97
C ALA A 59 3.90 0.75 0.48
N LYS A 60 2.86 0.79 -0.36
CA LYS A 60 3.00 0.62 -1.82
C LYS A 60 3.84 1.72 -2.47
N VAL A 61 3.62 2.97 -2.07
CA VAL A 61 4.41 4.11 -2.57
C VAL A 61 5.88 4.00 -2.16
N VAL A 62 6.14 3.60 -0.91
CA VAL A 62 7.50 3.36 -0.40
C VAL A 62 8.17 2.19 -1.10
N ALA A 63 7.47 1.06 -1.29
CA ALA A 63 7.99 -0.12 -1.98
C ALA A 63 8.42 0.17 -3.41
N ALA A 64 7.84 1.18 -4.04
CA ALA A 64 8.15 1.61 -5.41
C ALA A 64 9.22 2.73 -5.49
N GLY A 65 9.76 3.19 -4.36
CA GLY A 65 10.92 4.09 -4.33
C GLY A 65 10.63 5.55 -3.98
N ALA A 66 9.39 5.89 -3.64
CA ALA A 66 9.09 7.25 -3.19
C ALA A 66 9.10 7.38 -1.66
N ARG A 67 9.24 8.60 -1.18
CA ARG A 67 9.18 8.90 0.25
C ARG A 67 7.72 9.11 0.68
N TYR A 68 7.33 8.49 1.81
CA TYR A 68 5.99 8.65 2.37
C TYR A 68 5.74 10.03 2.95
N ASP A 69 6.74 10.68 3.57
CA ASP A 69 6.62 11.92 4.35
C ASP A 69 6.11 13.13 3.55
N LYS A 70 6.12 13.04 2.22
CA LYS A 70 5.60 14.06 1.31
C LYS A 70 4.24 13.72 0.71
N MET A 71 3.68 12.58 1.06
CA MET A 71 2.38 12.16 0.51
C MET A 71 1.23 13.06 0.96
N ARG A 72 0.22 13.09 0.11
CA ARG A 72 -1.10 13.67 0.38
C ARG A 72 -2.14 12.62 0.07
N TYR A 73 -3.21 12.60 0.84
CA TYR A 73 -4.31 11.66 0.64
C TYR A 73 -5.53 12.33 0.03
N SER A 74 -6.26 11.54 -0.76
CA SER A 74 -7.66 11.77 -1.11
C SER A 74 -8.43 10.51 -0.74
N TYR A 75 -9.64 10.65 -0.19
CA TYR A 75 -10.44 9.50 0.24
C TYR A 75 -11.67 9.33 -0.64
N GLN A 76 -11.98 8.07 -0.95
CA GLN A 76 -13.25 7.69 -1.53
C GLN A 76 -14.00 6.86 -0.51
N GLU A 77 -15.17 7.33 -0.10
CA GLU A 77 -16.04 6.61 0.81
C GLU A 77 -17.29 6.09 0.09
N TYR A 78 -17.69 4.85 0.44
CA TYR A 78 -18.93 4.27 -0.05
C TYR A 78 -19.53 3.36 1.03
N PHE A 79 -20.70 3.73 1.52
CA PHE A 79 -21.39 3.05 2.59
C PHE A 79 -22.81 2.66 2.19
N GLU A 80 -23.42 1.75 2.95
CA GLU A 80 -24.83 1.39 2.84
C GLU A 80 -25.74 2.63 2.95
N ARG A 81 -26.97 2.50 2.52
CA ARG A 81 -27.97 3.57 2.67
C ARG A 81 -28.14 3.92 4.14
N MET A 82 -28.02 5.20 4.45
CA MET A 82 -28.24 5.71 5.81
C MET A 82 -29.69 5.56 6.22
N THR A 83 -29.89 5.16 7.47
CA THR A 83 -31.20 5.02 8.10
C THR A 83 -31.29 5.89 9.35
N LYS A 84 -32.40 5.80 10.10
CA LYS A 84 -32.51 6.46 11.42
C LYS A 84 -31.67 5.75 12.51
N SER A 85 -31.11 4.58 12.22
CA SER A 85 -30.28 3.85 13.17
C SER A 85 -28.92 4.52 13.34
N PRO A 86 -28.49 4.81 14.57
CA PRO A 86 -27.14 5.31 14.84
C PRO A 86 -26.03 4.40 14.32
N ARG A 87 -26.29 3.10 14.21
CA ARG A 87 -25.32 2.12 13.73
C ARG A 87 -24.89 2.36 12.29
N THR A 88 -25.82 2.79 11.40
CA THR A 88 -25.47 3.08 10.01
C THR A 88 -24.56 4.31 9.91
N TRP A 89 -24.78 5.32 10.75
CA TRP A 89 -23.95 6.53 10.83
C TRP A 89 -22.61 6.29 11.54
N GLY A 90 -22.56 5.34 12.46
CA GLY A 90 -21.32 4.96 13.16
C GLY A 90 -20.25 4.35 12.25
N LYS A 91 -20.64 3.73 11.14
CA LYS A 91 -19.68 3.11 10.19
C LYS A 91 -18.79 4.16 9.50
N PRO A 92 -19.35 5.17 8.79
CA PRO A 92 -18.54 6.23 8.20
C PRO A 92 -17.76 7.02 9.26
N LEU A 93 -18.38 7.36 10.40
CA LEU A 93 -17.66 8.03 11.49
C LEU A 93 -16.46 7.22 11.98
N GLY A 94 -16.62 5.92 12.19
CA GLY A 94 -15.53 5.03 12.58
C GLY A 94 -14.41 4.99 11.57
N ALA A 95 -14.74 4.90 10.27
CA ALA A 95 -13.76 4.92 9.20
C ALA A 95 -12.97 6.25 9.16
N LEU A 96 -13.67 7.38 9.22
CA LEU A 96 -13.04 8.70 9.26
C LEU A 96 -12.10 8.86 10.47
N LEU A 97 -12.50 8.39 11.65
CA LEU A 97 -11.65 8.44 12.84
C LEU A 97 -10.39 7.57 12.70
N GLY A 98 -10.51 6.39 12.10
CA GLY A 98 -9.36 5.52 11.81
C GLY A 98 -8.36 6.17 10.85
N ALA A 99 -8.86 6.73 9.74
CA ALA A 99 -8.05 7.45 8.78
C ALA A 99 -7.42 8.70 9.39
N LEU A 100 -8.17 9.49 10.16
CA LEU A 100 -7.67 10.70 10.85
C LEU A 100 -6.54 10.36 11.82
N LYS A 101 -6.69 9.29 12.60
CA LYS A 101 -5.64 8.85 13.53
C LYS A 101 -4.33 8.59 12.78
N MET A 102 -4.39 7.84 11.67
CA MET A 102 -3.19 7.54 10.88
C MET A 102 -2.60 8.80 10.24
N GLN A 103 -3.42 9.71 9.73
CA GLN A 103 -2.95 10.99 9.19
C GLN A 103 -2.18 11.79 10.23
N VAL A 104 -2.73 11.93 11.43
CA VAL A 104 -2.09 12.69 12.52
C VAL A 104 -0.79 12.02 12.95
N GLU A 105 -0.81 10.72 13.19
CA GLU A 105 0.35 10.00 13.68
C GLU A 105 1.48 9.86 12.65
N LEU A 106 1.16 9.67 11.38
CA LEU A 106 2.16 9.61 10.30
C LEU A 106 2.58 11.01 9.81
N GLY A 107 1.80 12.05 10.12
CA GLY A 107 2.04 13.40 9.63
C GLY A 107 1.64 13.60 8.16
N LEU A 108 0.62 12.87 7.69
CA LEU A 108 0.22 12.82 6.28
C LEU A 108 -1.18 13.41 6.08
N PRO A 109 -1.30 14.66 5.63
CA PRO A 109 -2.60 15.29 5.47
C PRO A 109 -3.37 14.77 4.25
N SER A 110 -4.71 14.85 4.32
CA SER A 110 -5.58 14.71 3.15
C SER A 110 -5.92 16.06 2.55
N ILE A 111 -6.11 16.08 1.23
CA ILE A 111 -6.53 17.27 0.49
C ILE A 111 -8.05 17.33 0.33
N GLY A 112 -8.74 16.22 0.61
CA GLY A 112 -10.18 16.09 0.46
C GLY A 112 -10.59 14.66 0.17
N GLY A 113 -11.78 14.51 -0.35
CA GLY A 113 -12.35 13.21 -0.67
C GLY A 113 -13.77 13.37 -1.22
N LYS A 114 -14.42 12.22 -1.42
CA LYS A 114 -15.81 12.13 -1.86
C LYS A 114 -16.47 10.97 -1.12
N ASP A 115 -17.65 11.19 -0.63
CA ASP A 115 -18.46 10.18 0.04
C ASP A 115 -19.76 9.87 -0.72
N SER A 116 -20.29 8.69 -0.47
CA SER A 116 -21.60 8.24 -0.94
C SER A 116 -22.22 7.26 0.04
N MET A 117 -23.50 7.46 0.35
CA MET A 117 -24.28 6.68 1.28
C MET A 117 -25.45 5.97 0.58
N SER A 118 -25.21 5.43 -0.61
CA SER A 118 -26.23 4.81 -1.46
C SER A 118 -25.97 3.34 -1.78
N GLY A 119 -25.01 2.71 -1.09
CA GLY A 119 -24.53 1.37 -1.36
C GLY A 119 -25.45 0.25 -0.83
N THR A 120 -26.76 0.35 -1.07
CA THR A 120 -27.74 -0.69 -0.75
C THR A 120 -28.57 -1.00 -1.99
N PHE A 121 -28.60 -2.29 -2.35
CA PHE A 121 -29.52 -2.83 -3.35
C PHE A 121 -30.36 -3.92 -2.70
N GLU A 122 -31.66 -3.68 -2.62
CA GLU A 122 -32.58 -4.52 -1.85
C GLU A 122 -32.10 -4.73 -0.41
N GLN A 123 -31.71 -5.94 -0.02
CA GLN A 123 -31.14 -6.30 1.28
C GLN A 123 -29.62 -6.48 1.27
N ILE A 124 -28.95 -6.24 0.15
CA ILE A 124 -27.51 -6.35 0.01
C ILE A 124 -26.90 -4.99 0.25
N ASN A 125 -25.96 -4.93 1.20
CA ASN A 125 -25.18 -3.74 1.49
C ASN A 125 -23.75 -3.91 1.01
N VAL A 126 -23.16 -2.83 0.45
CA VAL A 126 -21.71 -2.81 0.22
C VAL A 126 -20.95 -2.93 1.53
N PRO A 127 -19.77 -3.57 1.54
CA PRO A 127 -18.86 -3.47 2.67
C PRO A 127 -18.57 -1.99 2.99
N PRO A 128 -18.42 -1.62 4.26
CA PRO A 128 -17.96 -0.28 4.62
C PRO A 128 -16.68 0.06 3.86
N MET A 129 -16.65 1.15 3.11
CA MET A 129 -15.49 1.50 2.32
C MET A 129 -15.00 2.90 2.65
N LEU A 130 -13.76 3.00 3.12
CA LEU A 130 -12.91 4.16 2.99
C LEU A 130 -11.66 3.69 2.28
N MET A 131 -11.53 4.06 1.03
CA MET A 131 -10.37 3.81 0.20
C MET A 131 -9.45 5.02 0.28
N ALA A 132 -8.19 4.79 0.61
CA ALA A 132 -7.17 5.83 0.69
C ALA A 132 -6.36 5.85 -0.62
N PHE A 133 -6.37 6.98 -1.31
CA PHE A 133 -5.48 7.25 -2.44
C PHE A 133 -4.34 8.14 -1.95
N GLY A 134 -3.12 7.59 -1.92
CA GLY A 134 -1.92 8.31 -1.53
C GLY A 134 -1.13 8.73 -2.76
N ILE A 135 -0.81 10.02 -2.88
CA ILE A 135 -0.05 10.59 -3.99
C ILE A 135 1.14 11.41 -3.50
N THR A 136 2.26 11.31 -4.20
CA THR A 136 3.44 12.18 -4.00
C THR A 136 4.19 12.35 -5.33
N THR A 137 5.31 13.04 -5.29
CA THR A 137 6.25 13.13 -6.42
C THR A 137 7.49 12.27 -6.16
N VAL A 138 8.08 11.80 -7.24
CA VAL A 138 9.30 10.98 -7.23
C VAL A 138 10.15 11.31 -8.45
N ASP A 139 11.45 11.13 -8.36
CA ASP A 139 12.34 11.06 -9.53
C ASP A 139 12.08 9.74 -10.27
N ALA A 140 11.70 9.82 -11.55
CA ALA A 140 11.37 8.65 -12.36
C ALA A 140 12.53 7.62 -12.44
N GLY A 141 13.78 8.08 -12.34
CA GLY A 141 14.96 7.22 -12.33
C GLY A 141 15.13 6.39 -11.04
N ARG A 142 14.41 6.75 -9.97
CA ARG A 142 14.43 6.03 -8.68
C ARG A 142 13.30 5.02 -8.51
N VAL A 143 12.34 5.01 -9.43
CA VAL A 143 11.20 4.08 -9.36
C VAL A 143 11.66 2.68 -9.68
N ILE A 144 11.34 1.76 -8.77
CA ILE A 144 11.60 0.33 -8.94
C ILE A 144 10.29 -0.43 -9.15
N SER A 145 10.35 -1.54 -9.87
CA SER A 145 9.20 -2.42 -10.10
C SER A 145 9.21 -3.61 -9.16
N THR A 146 8.10 -4.33 -9.12
CA THR A 146 7.86 -5.42 -8.17
C THR A 146 8.55 -6.74 -8.56
N ASP A 147 8.90 -6.95 -9.82
CA ASP A 147 9.42 -8.21 -10.33
C ASP A 147 10.84 -8.54 -9.83
N PHE A 148 11.13 -9.80 -9.54
CA PHE A 148 12.49 -10.26 -9.27
C PHE A 148 13.40 -10.01 -10.46
N LYS A 149 14.58 -9.40 -10.23
CA LYS A 149 15.48 -8.96 -11.31
C LYS A 149 16.45 -10.05 -11.75
N LYS A 150 16.99 -10.82 -10.81
CA LYS A 150 18.03 -11.81 -11.06
C LYS A 150 17.94 -12.96 -10.05
N ALA A 151 18.23 -14.17 -10.50
CA ALA A 151 18.38 -15.31 -9.62
C ALA A 151 19.62 -15.13 -8.71
N GLY A 152 19.53 -15.59 -7.47
CA GLY A 152 20.59 -15.47 -6.47
C GLY A 152 20.55 -14.19 -5.63
N HIS A 153 19.63 -13.24 -5.92
CA HIS A 153 19.41 -12.12 -5.03
C HIS A 153 18.78 -12.57 -3.72
N SER A 154 19.24 -12.01 -2.60
CA SER A 154 18.64 -12.26 -1.29
C SER A 154 17.28 -11.56 -1.19
N ILE A 155 16.35 -12.23 -0.53
CA ILE A 155 14.98 -11.71 -0.26
C ILE A 155 14.90 -11.35 1.22
N TYR A 156 14.40 -10.17 1.53
CA TYR A 156 14.27 -9.66 2.89
C TYR A 156 12.83 -9.22 3.15
N LEU A 157 12.34 -9.55 4.34
CA LEU A 157 11.04 -9.10 4.85
C LEU A 157 11.25 -8.06 5.95
N VAL A 158 10.84 -6.84 5.70
CA VAL A 158 10.75 -5.79 6.73
C VAL A 158 9.39 -5.90 7.40
N ARG A 159 9.38 -6.41 8.62
CA ARG A 159 8.13 -6.68 9.34
C ARG A 159 7.56 -5.43 10.00
N HIS A 160 6.24 -5.35 9.99
CA HIS A 160 5.44 -4.49 10.83
C HIS A 160 4.55 -5.35 11.71
N THR A 161 4.64 -5.17 13.01
CA THR A 161 3.79 -5.87 13.98
C THR A 161 2.78 -4.86 14.54
N PRO A 162 1.47 -5.13 14.43
CA PRO A 162 0.45 -4.30 15.03
C PRO A 162 0.57 -4.22 16.56
N LEU A 163 0.00 -3.16 17.13
CA LEU A 163 -0.18 -3.01 18.56
C LEU A 163 -1.20 -4.05 19.10
N GLU A 164 -1.26 -4.23 20.42
CA GLU A 164 -2.21 -5.17 21.07
C GLU A 164 -3.69 -4.92 20.70
N ASN A 165 -4.04 -3.66 20.44
CA ASN A 165 -5.37 -3.28 19.97
C ASN A 165 -5.57 -3.42 18.46
N HIS A 166 -4.70 -4.14 17.78
CA HIS A 166 -4.66 -4.36 16.33
C HIS A 166 -4.48 -3.09 15.47
N MET A 167 -4.17 -1.96 16.06
CA MET A 167 -3.83 -0.75 15.30
C MET A 167 -2.38 -0.80 14.80
N PRO A 168 -2.09 -0.12 13.68
CA PRO A 168 -0.72 0.00 13.20
C PRO A 168 0.21 0.67 14.22
N ASP A 169 1.41 0.12 14.44
CA ASP A 169 2.48 0.81 15.14
C ASP A 169 3.13 1.84 14.19
N THR A 170 2.69 3.08 14.30
CA THR A 170 3.15 4.17 13.44
C THR A 170 4.61 4.53 13.64
N GLY A 171 5.16 4.29 14.84
CA GLY A 171 6.58 4.47 15.12
C GLY A 171 7.44 3.45 14.36
N ALA A 172 7.05 2.18 14.39
CA ALA A 172 7.69 1.13 13.60
C ALA A 172 7.56 1.37 12.10
N LEU A 173 6.36 1.75 11.63
CA LEU A 173 6.13 2.06 10.21
C LEU A 173 7.04 3.17 9.70
N LYS A 174 7.17 4.28 10.43
CA LYS A 174 8.07 5.39 10.05
C LYS A 174 9.51 4.91 9.88
N ARG A 175 10.04 4.17 10.86
CA ARG A 175 11.41 3.62 10.78
C ARG A 175 11.58 2.70 9.58
N ASN A 176 10.62 1.81 9.34
CA ASN A 176 10.64 0.87 8.22
C ASN A 176 10.58 1.58 6.86
N PHE A 177 9.70 2.56 6.73
CA PHE A 177 9.54 3.34 5.50
C PHE A 177 10.78 4.18 5.19
N ASP A 178 11.36 4.84 6.20
CA ASP A 178 12.61 5.61 6.04
C ASP A 178 13.78 4.70 5.65
N PHE A 179 13.90 3.54 6.27
CA PHE A 179 14.91 2.54 5.93
C PHE A 179 14.80 2.09 4.47
N VAL A 180 13.61 1.65 4.03
CA VAL A 180 13.39 1.14 2.67
C VAL A 180 13.60 2.24 1.64
N SER A 181 13.04 3.44 1.85
CA SER A 181 13.23 4.57 0.95
C SER A 181 14.73 4.92 0.77
N SER A 182 15.48 4.97 1.86
CA SER A 182 16.92 5.27 1.83
C SER A 182 17.73 4.15 1.14
N ALA A 183 17.33 2.90 1.33
CA ALA A 183 17.99 1.76 0.69
C ALA A 183 17.72 1.70 -0.82
N ILE A 184 16.51 2.09 -1.28
CA ILE A 184 16.21 2.27 -2.70
C ILE A 184 17.01 3.43 -3.29
N GLU A 185 17.04 4.58 -2.61
CA GLU A 185 17.82 5.75 -3.03
C GLU A 185 19.32 5.43 -3.21
N SER A 186 19.87 4.57 -2.36
CA SER A 186 21.28 4.15 -2.46
C SER A 186 21.51 3.00 -3.44
N GLY A 187 20.49 2.54 -4.17
CA GLY A 187 20.58 1.45 -5.14
C GLY A 187 20.74 0.06 -4.53
N LYS A 188 20.59 -0.09 -3.21
CA LYS A 188 20.71 -1.38 -2.52
C LYS A 188 19.48 -2.27 -2.71
N ILE A 189 18.31 -1.69 -2.92
CA ILE A 189 17.06 -2.40 -3.18
C ILE A 189 16.72 -2.23 -4.66
N VAL A 190 16.51 -3.34 -5.36
CA VAL A 190 16.26 -3.37 -6.80
C VAL A 190 14.83 -3.79 -7.19
N SER A 191 14.09 -4.40 -6.28
CA SER A 191 12.66 -4.66 -6.39
C SER A 191 12.00 -4.65 -5.03
N GLY A 192 10.76 -4.18 -4.96
CA GLY A 192 10.01 -4.05 -3.72
C GLY A 192 8.52 -4.34 -3.90
N TYR A 193 7.92 -4.93 -2.87
CA TYR A 193 6.48 -5.25 -2.83
C TYR A 193 5.93 -4.97 -1.44
N ALA A 194 4.82 -4.24 -1.35
CA ALA A 194 4.09 -4.06 -0.10
C ALA A 194 3.22 -5.29 0.15
N VAL A 195 3.44 -5.94 1.29
CA VAL A 195 2.66 -7.13 1.68
C VAL A 195 1.23 -6.70 1.98
N GLY A 196 0.26 -7.41 1.41
CA GLY A 196 -1.17 -7.13 1.52
C GLY A 196 -1.96 -8.35 1.97
N PHE A 197 -3.18 -8.46 1.46
CA PHE A 197 -4.17 -9.46 1.89
C PHE A 197 -3.71 -10.92 1.75
N GLY A 198 -2.95 -11.25 0.71
CA GLY A 198 -2.45 -12.61 0.48
C GLY A 198 -1.12 -12.94 1.18
N GLY A 199 -0.64 -12.03 2.04
CA GLY A 199 0.59 -12.24 2.81
C GLY A 199 1.86 -12.27 1.97
N VAL A 200 2.91 -12.80 2.55
CA VAL A 200 4.22 -12.98 1.90
C VAL A 200 4.12 -13.95 0.72
N ALA A 201 3.24 -14.96 0.80
CA ALA A 201 3.00 -15.92 -0.29
C ALA A 201 2.54 -15.22 -1.58
N GLU A 202 1.56 -14.32 -1.48
CA GLU A 202 1.10 -13.51 -2.61
C GLU A 202 2.23 -12.65 -3.18
N ALA A 203 2.98 -11.99 -2.31
CA ALA A 203 4.11 -11.14 -2.71
C ALA A 203 5.15 -11.92 -3.50
N LEU A 204 5.63 -13.05 -2.99
CA LEU A 204 6.60 -13.92 -3.66
C LEU A 204 6.08 -14.41 -5.02
N ALA A 205 4.84 -14.87 -5.07
CA ALA A 205 4.22 -15.36 -6.32
C ALA A 205 4.16 -14.25 -7.37
N LYS A 206 3.63 -13.08 -7.03
CA LYS A 206 3.49 -11.94 -7.95
C LYS A 206 4.83 -11.38 -8.41
N MET A 207 5.82 -11.32 -7.53
CA MET A 207 7.18 -10.90 -7.87
C MET A 207 7.87 -11.87 -8.85
N SER A 208 7.51 -13.15 -8.82
CA SER A 208 8.08 -14.20 -9.69
C SER A 208 7.62 -14.13 -11.14
N PHE A 209 6.41 -13.64 -11.41
CA PHE A 209 5.76 -13.80 -12.72
C PHE A 209 6.46 -13.08 -13.87
N GLY A 210 6.94 -11.85 -13.63
CA GLY A 210 7.42 -10.96 -14.69
C GLY A 210 8.67 -11.45 -15.41
N ASN A 211 9.58 -12.08 -14.69
CA ASN A 211 10.84 -12.61 -15.23
C ASN A 211 10.92 -14.14 -15.18
N GLY A 212 9.91 -14.82 -14.61
CA GLY A 212 9.92 -16.26 -14.44
C GLY A 212 11.02 -16.72 -13.48
N ILE A 213 11.32 -15.91 -12.47
CA ILE A 213 12.32 -16.20 -11.43
C ILE A 213 11.56 -16.62 -10.18
N GLY A 214 11.78 -17.87 -9.75
CA GLY A 214 11.22 -18.39 -8.51
C GLY A 214 11.94 -17.88 -7.26
N ALA A 215 11.40 -18.21 -6.11
CA ALA A 215 11.99 -17.95 -4.82
C ALA A 215 12.16 -19.28 -4.05
N ASP A 216 13.29 -19.41 -3.37
CA ASP A 216 13.55 -20.48 -2.41
C ASP A 216 13.68 -19.79 -1.04
N VAL A 217 12.72 -20.04 -0.15
CA VAL A 217 12.63 -19.36 1.14
C VAL A 217 12.36 -20.35 2.26
N GLU A 218 13.06 -20.19 3.36
CA GLU A 218 12.82 -20.92 4.60
C GLU A 218 12.01 -20.03 5.55
N VAL A 219 10.71 -20.25 5.61
CA VAL A 219 9.77 -19.44 6.39
C VAL A 219 8.61 -20.32 6.90
N ASP A 220 8.17 -20.10 8.12
CA ASP A 220 7.02 -20.81 8.67
C ASP A 220 5.70 -20.39 7.97
N GLU A 221 4.72 -21.31 8.01
CA GLU A 221 3.43 -21.13 7.34
C GLU A 221 2.67 -19.89 7.89
N ALA A 222 2.78 -19.63 9.19
CA ALA A 222 2.11 -18.49 9.81
C ALA A 222 2.65 -17.17 9.25
N THR A 223 3.97 -17.05 9.09
CA THR A 223 4.61 -15.89 8.45
C THR A 223 4.25 -15.78 6.97
N LEU A 224 4.20 -16.93 6.26
CA LEU A 224 3.95 -16.95 4.82
C LEU A 224 2.55 -16.42 4.47
N PHE A 225 1.55 -16.75 5.27
CA PHE A 225 0.15 -16.36 5.03
C PHE A 225 -0.36 -15.26 5.95
N ASP A 226 0.52 -14.64 6.74
CA ASP A 226 0.17 -13.48 7.54
C ASP A 226 -0.08 -12.26 6.63
N ASN A 227 -1.29 -11.70 6.69
CA ASN A 227 -1.70 -10.53 5.94
C ASN A 227 -1.33 -9.22 6.65
N SER A 228 -0.11 -9.13 7.14
CA SER A 228 0.42 -7.98 7.89
C SER A 228 0.68 -6.78 6.99
N TYR A 229 -0.31 -5.91 6.85
CA TYR A 229 -0.16 -4.63 6.16
C TYR A 229 0.95 -3.78 6.78
N GLY A 230 1.69 -3.06 5.93
CA GLY A 230 2.85 -2.28 6.33
C GLY A 230 4.16 -3.05 6.33
N CYS A 231 4.13 -4.38 6.14
CA CYS A 231 5.31 -5.16 5.82
C CYS A 231 5.76 -4.91 4.37
N LEU A 232 7.06 -4.93 4.15
CA LEU A 232 7.67 -4.74 2.84
C LEU A 232 8.59 -5.92 2.51
N LEU A 233 8.40 -6.51 1.35
CA LEU A 233 9.29 -7.54 0.80
C LEU A 233 10.18 -6.87 -0.25
N TYR A 234 11.49 -7.11 -0.20
CA TYR A 234 12.40 -6.55 -1.18
C TYR A 234 13.56 -7.49 -1.52
N THR A 235 14.17 -7.26 -2.67
CA THR A 235 15.40 -7.95 -3.05
C THR A 235 16.57 -6.99 -3.17
N SER A 236 17.75 -7.50 -2.84
CA SER A 236 19.02 -6.79 -2.92
C SER A 236 20.03 -7.63 -3.70
N ASP A 237 20.85 -6.97 -4.51
CA ASP A 237 22.03 -7.57 -5.16
C ASP A 237 23.31 -7.36 -4.34
N ALA A 238 23.22 -6.68 -3.21
CA ALA A 238 24.33 -6.57 -2.27
C ALA A 238 24.55 -7.92 -1.58
N ALA A 239 25.63 -8.59 -1.94
CA ALA A 239 26.15 -9.76 -1.25
C ALA A 239 26.83 -9.34 0.06
#